data_2a87cf92e3b7852f345c4aaa3c75a21c
#
_entry.id   2a87cf92e3b7852f345c4aaa3c75a21c
#
_cell.length_a   1.000
_cell.length_b   1.000
_cell.length_c   1.000
_cell.angle_alpha   90.00
_cell.angle_beta   90.00
_cell.angle_gamma   90.00
#
_symmetry.space_group_name_H-M   'P 1'
#
loop_
_entity.id
_entity.type
_entity.pdbx_description
1 polymer ?
#
loop_
_entity_poly.entity_id
_entity_poly.type
_entity_poly.pdbx_seq_one_letter_code
_entity_poly.pdbx_strand_id
1 'polypeptide(L)'
;QTLSSALRTLESAAPMQSVILKMDKTGHWVFGADQTEVEPDTTWAVNPFSFIHGYIAWGEGEVLAEKMAPVTQPLPEIDAPPPNAKKGWEMQVGFSVKCLSGEDEGMEARYTTTSVGGKRGVQTLAIAIANQVEKDATKPVPIIKLGKEHYVHKSYGRVYTPVFEVVEWVSMDGEAEAAPEAEAAPAAEAEEGPRRRRRAA
;
A
#
# COMPACT_ATOMS: atom_id res chain seq x y z
N GLN A 1 -6.53 -25.54 26.78
CA GLN A 1 -5.47 -25.03 25.88
C GLN A 1 -4.14 -25.57 26.43
N THR A 2 -3.42 -26.31 25.61
CA THR A 2 -2.12 -26.86 25.97
C THR A 2 -1.03 -25.79 25.86
N LEU A 3 -0.04 -25.84 26.75
CA LEU A 3 1.10 -24.90 26.77
C LEU A 3 1.78 -24.78 25.41
N SER A 4 1.81 -25.86 24.63
CA SER A 4 2.38 -25.87 23.28
C SER A 4 1.58 -25.02 22.27
N SER A 5 0.25 -24.90 22.41
CA SER A 5 -0.53 -24.01 21.53
C SER A 5 -0.34 -22.53 21.91
N ALA A 6 -0.17 -22.22 23.19
CA ALA A 6 0.15 -20.88 23.66
C ALA A 6 1.56 -20.44 23.22
N LEU A 7 2.54 -21.35 23.23
CA LEU A 7 3.90 -21.06 22.74
C LEU A 7 3.95 -20.85 21.23
N ARG A 8 3.15 -21.60 20.45
CA ARG A 8 3.02 -21.34 18.99
C ARG A 8 2.36 -19.99 18.68
N THR A 9 1.44 -19.56 19.54
CA THR A 9 0.84 -18.22 19.43
C THR A 9 1.86 -17.12 19.76
N LEU A 10 2.81 -17.39 20.65
CA LEU A 10 3.93 -16.48 20.94
C LEU A 10 4.97 -16.46 19.81
N GLU A 11 5.23 -17.59 19.14
CA GLU A 11 6.07 -17.62 17.95
C GLU A 11 5.46 -16.85 16.78
N SER A 12 4.14 -16.92 16.59
CA SER A 12 3.47 -16.09 15.58
C SER A 12 3.26 -14.63 16.02
N ALA A 13 3.40 -14.34 17.32
CA ALA A 13 3.40 -12.99 17.87
C ALA A 13 4.80 -12.37 18.03
N ALA A 14 5.87 -13.11 17.71
CA ALA A 14 7.17 -12.48 17.51
C ALA A 14 7.00 -11.37 16.47
N PRO A 15 7.40 -10.13 16.77
CA PRO A 15 7.32 -9.08 15.76
C PRO A 15 8.16 -9.56 14.59
N MET A 16 7.51 -9.99 13.52
CA MET A 16 8.17 -10.12 12.24
C MET A 16 8.77 -8.74 12.03
N GLN A 17 10.09 -8.66 12.04
CA GLN A 17 10.78 -7.41 11.76
C GLN A 17 10.41 -7.06 10.33
N SER A 18 9.35 -6.27 10.18
CA SER A 18 8.94 -5.79 8.88
C SER A 18 10.10 -4.99 8.33
N VAL A 19 10.51 -5.36 7.15
CA VAL A 19 11.54 -4.65 6.41
C VAL A 19 11.07 -3.21 6.19
N ILE A 20 11.94 -2.24 6.40
CA ILE A 20 11.60 -0.84 6.16
C ILE A 20 11.76 -0.55 4.67
N LEU A 21 10.66 -0.13 4.04
CA LEU A 21 10.60 0.38 2.68
C LEU A 21 10.70 1.90 2.70
N LYS A 22 11.56 2.47 1.88
CA LYS A 22 11.70 3.92 1.77
C LYS A 22 12.09 4.35 0.37
N MET A 23 11.84 5.62 0.05
CA MET A 23 12.42 6.30 -1.10
C MET A 23 13.67 7.06 -0.65
N ASP A 24 14.79 6.85 -1.34
CA ASP A 24 16.01 7.58 -1.09
C ASP A 24 15.96 9.01 -1.70
N LYS A 25 16.99 9.80 -1.44
CA LYS A 25 17.06 11.19 -1.93
C LYS A 25 17.17 11.30 -3.46
N THR A 26 17.56 10.22 -4.13
CA THR A 26 17.69 10.15 -5.59
C THR A 26 16.41 9.65 -6.27
N GLY A 27 15.38 9.35 -5.48
CA GLY A 27 14.08 8.90 -5.98
C GLY A 27 14.01 7.39 -6.23
N HIS A 28 14.97 6.61 -5.73
CA HIS A 28 14.92 5.17 -5.80
C HIS A 28 14.17 4.58 -4.59
N TRP A 29 13.35 3.59 -4.86
CA TRP A 29 12.74 2.79 -3.82
C TRP A 29 13.72 1.72 -3.35
N VAL A 30 13.96 1.69 -2.05
CA VAL A 30 14.89 0.77 -1.41
C VAL A 30 14.29 0.15 -0.15
N PHE A 31 14.78 -1.00 0.24
CA PHE A 31 14.33 -1.68 1.45
C PHE A 31 15.50 -2.27 2.26
N GLY A 32 15.25 -2.47 3.53
CA GLY A 32 16.20 -3.09 4.45
C GLY A 32 17.37 -2.19 4.85
N ALA A 33 18.19 -2.71 5.75
CA ALA A 33 19.38 -2.01 6.25
C ALA A 33 20.42 -1.76 5.15
N ASP A 34 20.53 -2.68 4.22
CA ASP A 34 21.47 -2.62 3.08
C ASP A 34 20.99 -1.71 1.95
N GLN A 35 19.80 -1.13 2.08
CA GLN A 35 19.17 -0.28 1.06
C GLN A 35 19.13 -0.94 -0.32
N THR A 36 18.70 -2.20 -0.34
CA THR A 36 18.51 -2.96 -1.58
C THR A 36 17.45 -2.27 -2.43
N GLU A 37 17.76 -2.05 -3.70
CA GLU A 37 16.83 -1.43 -4.64
C GLU A 37 15.64 -2.35 -4.93
N VAL A 38 14.43 -1.77 -4.91
CA VAL A 38 13.21 -2.48 -5.28
C VAL A 38 13.22 -2.74 -6.78
N GLU A 39 12.94 -3.97 -7.19
CA GLU A 39 12.84 -4.34 -8.60
C GLU A 39 11.76 -3.49 -9.31
N PRO A 40 12.04 -2.92 -10.49
CA PRO A 40 11.07 -2.13 -11.24
C PRO A 40 9.79 -2.90 -11.56
N ASP A 41 8.67 -2.19 -11.65
CA ASP A 41 7.34 -2.73 -12.01
C ASP A 41 6.77 -3.81 -11.09
N THR A 42 7.35 -3.98 -9.90
CA THR A 42 6.77 -4.86 -8.87
C THR A 42 5.47 -4.30 -8.33
N THR A 43 4.55 -5.20 -8.01
CA THR A 43 3.27 -4.87 -7.41
C THR A 43 3.24 -5.21 -5.93
N TRP A 44 2.49 -4.43 -5.17
CA TRP A 44 2.43 -4.53 -3.72
C TRP A 44 0.99 -4.46 -3.24
N ALA A 45 0.60 -5.38 -2.37
CA ALA A 45 -0.68 -5.30 -1.68
C ALA A 45 -0.54 -4.43 -0.44
N VAL A 46 -1.42 -3.45 -0.28
CA VAL A 46 -1.47 -2.59 0.90
C VAL A 46 -2.46 -3.18 1.90
N ASN A 47 -2.03 -3.34 3.15
CA ASN A 47 -2.96 -3.72 4.21
C ASN A 47 -3.80 -2.50 4.63
N PRO A 48 -5.12 -2.48 4.35
CA PRO A 48 -5.96 -1.33 4.65
C PRO A 48 -6.13 -1.05 6.15
N PHE A 49 -5.83 -2.02 7.02
CA PHE A 49 -5.88 -1.90 8.48
C PHE A 49 -4.54 -1.53 9.11
N SER A 50 -3.51 -1.32 8.31
CA SER A 50 -2.14 -1.07 8.79
C SER A 50 -1.75 0.40 8.89
N PHE A 51 -2.63 1.33 8.50
CA PHE A 51 -2.31 2.75 8.54
C PHE A 51 -2.10 3.24 9.97
N ILE A 52 -0.98 3.91 10.16
CA ILE A 52 -0.53 4.44 11.45
C ILE A 52 -0.18 5.91 11.34
N HIS A 53 -0.33 6.61 12.45
CA HIS A 53 0.08 7.99 12.62
C HIS A 53 0.70 8.22 13.99
N GLY A 54 1.52 9.22 14.11
CA GLY A 54 2.16 9.55 15.37
C GLY A 54 3.36 10.45 15.19
N TYR A 55 4.37 10.23 16.03
CA TYR A 55 5.53 11.08 16.11
C TYR A 55 6.81 10.27 16.22
N ILE A 56 7.87 10.81 15.65
CA ILE A 56 9.22 10.26 15.72
C ILE A 56 10.19 11.39 16.06
N ALA A 57 11.22 11.07 16.83
CA ALA A 57 12.30 11.98 17.15
C ALA A 57 13.63 11.35 16.72
N TRP A 58 14.37 12.06 15.88
CA TRP A 58 15.65 11.63 15.35
C TRP A 58 16.81 12.36 16.01
N GLY A 59 17.84 11.61 16.38
CA GLY A 59 19.15 12.13 16.73
C GLY A 59 20.11 12.17 15.55
N GLU A 60 21.38 11.87 15.78
CA GLU A 60 22.41 11.81 14.74
C GLU A 60 22.39 10.47 14.02
N GLY A 61 21.42 10.33 13.08
CA GLY A 61 21.29 9.12 12.27
C GLY A 61 20.56 7.95 12.93
N GLU A 62 20.03 8.14 14.13
CA GLU A 62 19.26 7.11 14.85
C GLU A 62 17.92 7.63 15.35
N VAL A 63 16.98 6.71 15.52
CA VAL A 63 15.68 6.99 16.15
C VAL A 63 15.86 7.04 17.65
N LEU A 64 15.57 8.20 18.25
CA LEU A 64 15.64 8.39 19.72
C LEU A 64 14.34 7.99 20.40
N ALA A 65 13.20 8.26 19.76
CA ALA A 65 11.89 7.89 20.28
C ALA A 65 10.88 7.83 19.13
N GLU A 66 9.90 6.95 19.26
CA GLU A 66 8.79 6.83 18.34
C GLU A 66 7.50 6.54 19.11
N LYS A 67 6.42 7.28 18.80
CA LYS A 67 5.09 7.10 19.38
C LYS A 67 4.07 7.02 18.25
N MET A 68 3.64 5.81 17.92
CA MET A 68 2.71 5.53 16.83
C MET A 68 1.44 4.86 17.35
N ALA A 69 0.34 5.14 16.68
CA ALA A 69 -0.95 4.51 16.92
C ALA A 69 -1.65 4.20 15.60
N PRO A 70 -2.56 3.22 15.55
CA PRO A 70 -3.45 3.05 14.41
C PRO A 70 -4.26 4.32 14.13
N VAL A 71 -4.51 4.62 12.86
CA VAL A 71 -5.29 5.83 12.47
C VAL A 71 -6.73 5.82 12.98
N THR A 72 -7.24 4.67 13.42
CA THR A 72 -8.53 4.52 14.10
C THR A 72 -8.53 5.03 15.55
N GLN A 73 -7.36 5.34 16.09
CA GLN A 73 -7.15 5.91 17.41
C GLN A 73 -6.66 7.35 17.30
N PRO A 74 -6.85 8.19 18.34
CA PRO A 74 -6.27 9.53 18.37
C PRO A 74 -4.75 9.50 18.25
N LEU A 75 -4.18 10.62 17.81
CA LEU A 75 -2.73 10.82 17.86
C LEU A 75 -2.20 10.60 19.27
N PRO A 76 -1.06 9.90 19.44
CA PRO A 76 -0.42 9.73 20.75
C PRO A 76 -0.12 11.06 21.41
N GLU A 77 -0.24 11.10 22.73
CA GLU A 77 0.24 12.23 23.51
C GLU A 77 1.78 12.27 23.51
N ILE A 78 2.34 13.45 23.37
CA ILE A 78 3.78 13.66 23.36
C ILE A 78 4.19 14.57 24.53
N ASP A 79 5.28 14.20 25.17
CA ASP A 79 5.99 15.02 26.14
C ASP A 79 7.09 15.83 25.45
N ALA A 80 7.98 16.44 26.26
CA ALA A 80 9.16 17.07 25.71
C ALA A 80 9.98 16.08 24.86
N PRO A 81 10.51 16.50 23.70
CA PRO A 81 11.32 15.61 22.87
C PRO A 81 12.61 15.20 23.59
N PRO A 82 13.21 14.05 23.20
CA PRO A 82 14.52 13.67 23.72
C PRO A 82 15.56 14.78 23.56
N PRO A 83 16.50 14.97 24.52
CA PRO A 83 17.44 16.11 24.54
C PRO A 83 18.30 16.24 23.26
N ASN A 84 18.60 15.12 22.60
CA ASN A 84 19.44 15.08 21.41
C ASN A 84 18.65 15.06 20.09
N ALA A 85 17.34 15.28 20.15
CA ALA A 85 16.50 15.33 18.96
C ALA A 85 16.81 16.59 18.13
N LYS A 86 17.19 16.40 16.86
CA LYS A 86 17.60 17.50 15.97
C LYS A 86 16.47 18.47 15.66
N LYS A 87 15.26 17.95 15.46
CA LYS A 87 14.05 18.72 15.10
C LYS A 87 12.90 18.54 16.10
N GLY A 88 13.18 17.96 17.27
CA GLY A 88 12.15 17.58 18.21
C GLY A 88 11.25 16.46 17.68
N TRP A 89 9.97 16.50 18.00
CA TRP A 89 8.99 15.57 17.47
C TRP A 89 8.57 15.95 16.06
N GLU A 90 8.68 15.00 15.13
CA GLU A 90 8.17 15.12 13.76
C GLU A 90 6.97 14.21 13.57
N MET A 91 5.90 14.71 12.97
CA MET A 91 4.75 13.88 12.63
C MET A 91 5.15 12.84 11.59
N GLN A 92 4.83 11.58 11.87
CA GLN A 92 5.08 10.43 11.01
C GLN A 92 3.78 9.71 10.69
N VAL A 93 3.66 9.25 9.46
CA VAL A 93 2.58 8.37 9.00
C VAL A 93 3.15 7.19 8.25
N GLY A 94 2.39 6.12 8.15
CA GLY A 94 2.84 4.94 7.42
C GLY A 94 1.77 3.88 7.24
N PHE A 95 2.15 2.82 6.56
CA PHE A 95 1.33 1.63 6.33
C PHE A 95 2.21 0.44 6.00
N SER A 96 1.64 -0.75 5.99
CA SER A 96 2.32 -1.99 5.66
C SER A 96 1.90 -2.52 4.30
N VAL A 97 2.84 -3.12 3.61
CA VAL A 97 2.68 -3.69 2.26
C VAL A 97 3.28 -5.08 2.19
N LYS A 98 2.81 -5.86 1.22
CA LYS A 98 3.37 -7.15 0.85
C LYS A 98 3.71 -7.17 -0.63
N CYS A 99 4.95 -7.54 -0.96
CA CYS A 99 5.38 -7.70 -2.34
C CYS A 99 4.68 -8.88 -3.00
N LEU A 100 4.13 -8.67 -4.20
CA LEU A 100 3.36 -9.68 -4.92
C LEU A 100 4.07 -10.25 -6.14
N SER A 101 5.19 -9.66 -6.54
CA SER A 101 5.89 -10.07 -7.77
C SER A 101 7.39 -9.84 -7.67
N GLY A 102 8.15 -10.47 -8.58
CA GLY A 102 9.59 -10.33 -8.64
C GLY A 102 10.34 -11.23 -7.65
N GLU A 103 11.62 -10.95 -7.44
CA GLU A 103 12.50 -11.73 -6.57
C GLU A 103 12.10 -11.65 -5.09
N ASP A 104 11.47 -10.56 -4.70
CA ASP A 104 11.06 -10.30 -3.32
C ASP A 104 9.60 -10.67 -3.03
N GLU A 105 8.97 -11.47 -3.89
CA GLU A 105 7.58 -11.92 -3.71
C GLU A 105 7.36 -12.53 -2.32
N GLY A 106 6.32 -12.05 -1.64
CA GLY A 106 5.97 -12.48 -0.29
C GLY A 106 6.61 -11.67 0.82
N MET A 107 7.56 -10.79 0.52
CA MET A 107 8.19 -9.91 1.51
C MET A 107 7.18 -8.92 2.07
N GLU A 108 7.12 -8.83 3.39
CA GLU A 108 6.35 -7.83 4.10
C GLU A 108 7.25 -6.64 4.45
N ALA A 109 6.78 -5.44 4.13
CA ALA A 109 7.50 -4.21 4.37
C ALA A 109 6.60 -3.16 5.01
N ARG A 110 7.21 -2.24 5.74
CA ARG A 110 6.56 -1.08 6.34
C ARG A 110 7.13 0.19 5.70
N TYR A 111 6.25 1.02 5.19
CA TYR A 111 6.60 2.37 4.74
C TYR A 111 6.19 3.38 5.79
N THR A 112 7.12 4.24 6.18
CA THR A 112 6.87 5.38 7.07
C THR A 112 7.54 6.63 6.53
N THR A 113 6.96 7.79 6.79
CA THR A 113 7.48 9.05 6.29
C THR A 113 7.15 10.22 7.20
N THR A 114 8.07 11.18 7.27
CA THR A 114 7.88 12.48 7.91
C THR A 114 7.85 13.62 6.89
N SER A 115 8.21 13.35 5.63
CA SER A 115 8.24 14.37 4.57
C SER A 115 6.83 14.83 4.19
N VAL A 116 6.70 16.10 3.76
CA VAL A 116 5.43 16.67 3.32
C VAL A 116 4.87 15.89 2.11
N GLY A 117 5.71 15.61 1.12
CA GLY A 117 5.31 14.85 -0.07
C GLY A 117 4.94 13.42 0.25
N GLY A 118 5.69 12.75 1.11
CA GLY A 118 5.40 11.38 1.56
C GLY A 118 4.09 11.30 2.33
N LYS A 119 3.85 12.20 3.28
CA LYS A 119 2.58 12.26 4.04
C LYS A 119 1.37 12.50 3.12
N ARG A 120 1.53 13.35 2.11
CA ARG A 120 0.50 13.58 1.10
C ARG A 120 0.20 12.32 0.29
N GLY A 121 1.23 11.58 -0.13
CA GLY A 121 1.08 10.30 -0.82
C GLY A 121 0.32 9.27 0.01
N VAL A 122 0.66 9.13 1.29
CA VAL A 122 -0.05 8.24 2.23
C VAL A 122 -1.51 8.67 2.40
N GLN A 123 -1.77 9.96 2.55
CA GLN A 123 -3.13 10.49 2.67
C GLN A 123 -3.96 10.23 1.41
N THR A 124 -3.40 10.45 0.24
CA THR A 124 -4.07 10.18 -1.04
C THR A 124 -4.46 8.71 -1.16
N LEU A 125 -3.56 7.80 -0.79
CA LEU A 125 -3.84 6.36 -0.78
C LEU A 125 -4.93 6.00 0.24
N ALA A 126 -4.86 6.54 1.45
CA ALA A 126 -5.85 6.29 2.48
C ALA A 126 -7.26 6.77 2.07
N ILE A 127 -7.37 7.92 1.41
CA ILE A 127 -8.63 8.44 0.87
C ILE A 127 -9.15 7.53 -0.24
N ALA A 128 -8.28 7.04 -1.13
CA ALA A 128 -8.66 6.11 -2.18
C ALA A 128 -9.24 4.80 -1.59
N ILE A 129 -8.64 4.28 -0.52
CA ILE A 129 -9.16 3.10 0.19
C ILE A 129 -10.52 3.41 0.83
N ALA A 130 -10.66 4.54 1.49
CA ALA A 130 -11.95 4.93 2.09
C ALA A 130 -13.06 5.00 1.05
N ASN A 131 -12.81 5.63 -0.08
CA ASN A 131 -13.76 5.72 -1.20
C ASN A 131 -14.10 4.34 -1.77
N GLN A 132 -13.11 3.46 -1.87
CA GLN A 132 -13.33 2.09 -2.35
C GLN A 132 -14.20 1.29 -1.38
N VAL A 133 -13.93 1.38 -0.08
CA VAL A 133 -14.72 0.68 0.94
C VAL A 133 -16.17 1.15 0.96
N GLU A 134 -16.42 2.43 0.75
CA GLU A 134 -17.79 2.99 0.60
C GLU A 134 -18.48 2.46 -0.66
N LYS A 135 -17.73 2.25 -1.73
CA LYS A 135 -18.25 1.73 -3.00
C LYS A 135 -18.44 0.21 -2.97
N ASP A 136 -17.43 -0.52 -2.50
CA ASP A 136 -17.40 -1.98 -2.43
C ASP A 136 -16.50 -2.43 -1.26
N ALA A 137 -17.11 -2.68 -0.11
CA ALA A 137 -16.40 -3.13 1.08
C ALA A 137 -15.80 -4.54 0.97
N THR A 138 -16.16 -5.31 -0.06
CA THR A 138 -15.63 -6.68 -0.27
C THR A 138 -14.24 -6.70 -0.86
N LYS A 139 -13.80 -5.58 -1.46
CA LYS A 139 -12.49 -5.44 -2.12
C LYS A 139 -11.76 -4.18 -1.64
N PRO A 140 -11.33 -4.18 -0.37
CA PRO A 140 -10.73 -3.00 0.24
C PRO A 140 -9.22 -2.90 0.02
N VAL A 141 -8.57 -3.92 -0.55
CA VAL A 141 -7.12 -4.01 -0.66
C VAL A 141 -6.65 -3.46 -1.99
N PRO A 142 -5.94 -2.32 -2.01
CA PRO A 142 -5.31 -1.83 -3.23
C PRO A 142 -4.04 -2.61 -3.55
N ILE A 143 -3.89 -2.98 -4.80
CA ILE A 143 -2.62 -3.40 -5.38
C ILE A 143 -2.00 -2.17 -6.00
N ILE A 144 -0.78 -1.84 -5.58
CA ILE A 144 -0.09 -0.62 -5.99
C ILE A 144 1.22 -0.91 -6.71
N LYS A 145 1.63 0.03 -7.54
CA LYS A 145 3.01 0.19 -8.00
C LYS A 145 3.65 1.37 -7.28
N LEU A 146 4.92 1.21 -6.95
CA LEU A 146 5.72 2.26 -6.33
C LEU A 146 6.27 3.18 -7.42
N GLY A 147 5.85 4.42 -7.40
CA GLY A 147 6.26 5.45 -8.34
C GLY A 147 6.86 6.66 -7.65
N LYS A 148 7.20 7.65 -8.44
CA LYS A 148 7.76 8.92 -7.97
C LYS A 148 7.35 10.08 -8.85
N GLU A 149 7.27 11.24 -8.24
CA GLU A 149 7.22 12.55 -8.87
C GLU A 149 8.40 13.38 -8.38
N HIS A 150 8.69 14.48 -9.04
CA HIS A 150 9.71 15.41 -8.55
C HIS A 150 9.28 16.87 -8.78
N TYR A 151 9.83 17.74 -7.97
CA TYR A 151 9.78 19.18 -8.16
C TYR A 151 11.15 19.78 -7.86
N VAL A 152 11.37 21.00 -8.34
CA VAL A 152 12.62 21.72 -8.08
C VAL A 152 12.42 22.67 -6.90
N HIS A 153 13.14 22.42 -5.82
CA HIS A 153 13.15 23.28 -4.65
C HIS A 153 14.26 24.33 -4.79
N LYS A 154 13.99 25.55 -4.37
CA LYS A 154 14.94 26.69 -4.50
C LYS A 154 16.28 26.43 -3.81
N SER A 155 16.27 25.74 -2.67
CA SER A 155 17.46 25.49 -1.84
C SER A 155 18.05 24.10 -1.97
N TYR A 156 17.23 23.08 -2.30
CA TYR A 156 17.63 21.68 -2.29
C TYR A 156 17.70 21.04 -3.70
N GLY A 157 17.40 21.81 -4.74
CA GLY A 157 17.37 21.28 -6.09
C GLY A 157 16.18 20.35 -6.32
N ARG A 158 16.42 19.25 -7.02
CA ARG A 158 15.37 18.26 -7.32
C ARG A 158 14.99 17.46 -6.07
N VAL A 159 13.71 17.52 -5.72
CA VAL A 159 13.11 16.75 -4.60
C VAL A 159 12.13 15.74 -5.17
N TYR A 160 12.32 14.47 -4.83
CA TYR A 160 11.45 13.38 -5.22
C TYR A 160 10.38 13.13 -4.16
N THR A 161 9.17 12.86 -4.60
CA THR A 161 8.03 12.50 -3.75
C THR A 161 7.46 11.14 -4.17
N PRO A 162 7.08 10.29 -3.21
CA PRO A 162 6.52 8.99 -3.52
C PRO A 162 5.12 9.12 -4.14
N VAL A 163 4.85 8.24 -5.09
CA VAL A 163 3.52 8.05 -5.69
C VAL A 163 3.14 6.60 -5.54
N PHE A 164 1.95 6.35 -5.01
CA PHE A 164 1.38 5.01 -4.87
C PHE A 164 0.27 4.86 -5.90
N GLU A 165 0.59 4.25 -7.03
CA GLU A 165 -0.36 4.04 -8.12
C GLU A 165 -1.21 2.80 -7.85
N VAL A 166 -2.51 2.96 -7.66
CA VAL A 166 -3.44 1.84 -7.51
C VAL A 166 -3.76 1.28 -8.88
N VAL A 167 -3.41 0.02 -9.11
CA VAL A 167 -3.63 -0.68 -10.38
C VAL A 167 -4.79 -1.67 -10.32
N GLU A 168 -5.15 -2.15 -9.13
CA GLU A 168 -6.20 -3.14 -8.92
C GLU A 168 -6.74 -3.07 -7.49
N TRP A 169 -7.96 -3.54 -7.28
CA TRP A 169 -8.57 -3.74 -5.98
C TRP A 169 -8.91 -5.22 -5.78
N VAL A 170 -8.55 -5.77 -4.64
CA VAL A 170 -8.80 -7.17 -4.32
C VAL A 170 -9.44 -7.32 -2.95
N SER A 171 -10.02 -8.49 -2.68
CA SER A 171 -10.52 -8.85 -1.36
C SER A 171 -9.37 -9.06 -0.37
N MET A 172 -9.70 -9.15 0.93
CA MET A 172 -8.70 -9.47 1.96
C MET A 172 -8.05 -10.85 1.75
N ASP A 173 -8.72 -11.75 1.04
CA ASP A 173 -8.20 -13.08 0.68
C ASP A 173 -7.38 -13.08 -0.63
N GLY A 174 -7.26 -11.91 -1.27
CA GLY A 174 -6.49 -11.73 -2.51
C GLY A 174 -7.25 -12.05 -3.79
N GLU A 175 -8.59 -12.23 -3.74
CA GLU A 175 -9.41 -12.41 -4.94
C GLU A 175 -9.57 -11.08 -5.69
N ALA A 176 -9.15 -11.06 -6.95
CA ALA A 176 -9.31 -9.92 -7.83
C ALA A 176 -10.80 -9.65 -8.12
N GLU A 177 -11.09 -8.41 -8.51
CA GLU A 177 -12.39 -8.08 -9.09
C GLU A 177 -12.60 -8.94 -10.33
N ALA A 178 -13.63 -9.81 -10.30
CA ALA A 178 -14.04 -10.52 -11.50
C ALA A 178 -14.36 -9.47 -12.56
N ALA A 179 -13.68 -9.53 -13.71
CA ALA A 179 -14.05 -8.72 -14.85
C ALA A 179 -15.56 -8.94 -15.07
N PRO A 180 -16.38 -7.89 -15.32
CA PRO A 180 -17.77 -8.10 -15.60
C PRO A 180 -17.86 -9.12 -16.73
N GLU A 181 -18.48 -10.27 -16.46
CA GLU A 181 -18.80 -11.22 -17.52
C GLU A 181 -19.54 -10.41 -18.60
N ALA A 182 -18.93 -10.32 -19.77
CA ALA A 182 -19.61 -9.80 -20.92
C ALA A 182 -20.86 -10.68 -21.07
N GLU A 183 -22.03 -10.12 -20.79
CA GLU A 183 -23.29 -10.78 -21.09
C GLU A 183 -23.19 -11.25 -22.55
N ALA A 184 -23.12 -12.58 -22.73
CA ALA A 184 -23.17 -13.17 -24.05
C ALA A 184 -24.48 -12.69 -24.68
N ALA A 185 -24.36 -11.84 -25.67
CA ALA A 185 -25.52 -11.42 -26.46
C ALA A 185 -26.27 -12.68 -26.92
N PRO A 186 -27.58 -12.76 -26.70
CA PRO A 186 -28.32 -13.93 -27.15
C PRO A 186 -28.11 -14.06 -28.64
N ALA A 187 -27.67 -15.26 -29.05
CA ALA A 187 -27.53 -15.60 -30.47
C ALA A 187 -28.86 -15.31 -31.13
N ALA A 188 -28.85 -14.43 -32.13
CA ALA A 188 -30.02 -14.19 -32.97
C ALA A 188 -30.38 -15.49 -33.66
N GLU A 189 -31.52 -16.09 -33.30
CA GLU A 189 -32.12 -17.18 -34.06
C GLU A 189 -32.38 -16.66 -35.47
N ALA A 190 -31.72 -17.30 -36.44
CA ALA A 190 -31.98 -17.06 -37.83
C ALA A 190 -33.38 -17.59 -38.16
N GLU A 191 -34.33 -16.70 -38.37
CA GLU A 191 -35.63 -17.05 -38.92
C GLU A 191 -35.42 -17.59 -40.34
N GLU A 192 -35.64 -18.89 -40.51
CA GLU A 192 -35.82 -19.49 -41.82
C GLU A 192 -37.10 -18.94 -42.49
N GLY A 193 -36.93 -18.06 -43.46
CA GLY A 193 -38.00 -17.56 -44.30
C GLY A 193 -38.60 -18.68 -45.19
N PRO A 194 -39.92 -18.66 -45.47
CA PRO A 194 -40.59 -19.75 -46.18
C PRO A 194 -40.13 -19.86 -47.63
N ARG A 195 -39.71 -21.08 -48.04
CA ARG A 195 -39.39 -21.45 -49.43
C ARG A 195 -40.64 -21.37 -50.31
N ARG A 196 -40.68 -20.40 -51.20
CA ARG A 196 -41.68 -20.36 -52.29
C ARG A 196 -41.44 -21.52 -53.25
N ARG A 197 -42.38 -22.44 -53.29
CA ARG A 197 -42.48 -23.43 -54.35
C ARG A 197 -42.81 -22.71 -55.67
N ARG A 198 -41.89 -22.80 -56.63
CA ARG A 198 -42.20 -22.51 -58.04
C ARG A 198 -42.98 -23.72 -58.64
N ARG A 199 -44.19 -23.45 -59.06
CA ARG A 199 -45.00 -24.33 -59.88
C ARG A 199 -44.55 -24.18 -61.33
N ALA A 200 -44.12 -25.30 -61.96
CA ALA A 200 -43.90 -25.37 -63.42
C ALA A 200 -45.25 -25.54 -64.12
N ALA A 201 -45.42 -24.80 -65.17
CA ALA A 201 -46.37 -25.09 -66.28
C ALA A 201 -45.55 -25.13 -67.54
#